data_f8ba5933f69fd2117ae06315a06a2192
#
_entry.id   f8ba5933f69fd2117ae06315a06a2192
#
_cell.length_a   1.000
_cell.length_b   1.000
_cell.length_c   1.000
_cell.angle_alpha   90.00
_cell.angle_beta   90.00
_cell.angle_gamma   90.00
#
_symmetry.space_group_name_H-M   'P 1'
#
loop_
_entity.id
_entity.type
_entity.pdbx_description
1 polymer ?
#
loop_
_entity_poly.entity_id
_entity_poly.type
_entity_poly.pdbx_seq_one_letter_code
_entity_poly.pdbx_strand_id
1 'polypeptide(L)'
;CIRDSYSSMPWADLAFLSKKENFSIFVVAQIMRKVLCLPVDRNNDRESLKSILKAIQFIKDDKASIAVFPEGRTNRTADPLLPYRCGVFKIAQKANVPIVICSLVNSRAILRNMFRKHTEVWLDVLDVIPAEELAGKTTIEVGERVHAVMEAGVVRREQAQGLR
;
A
#
# COMPACT_ATOMS: atom_id res chain seq x y z
N CYS A 1 6.47 -7.58 -9.25
CA CYS A 1 5.45 -6.79 -8.59
C CYS A 1 5.85 -5.33 -8.36
N ILE A 2 6.88 -5.06 -7.56
CA ILE A 2 7.33 -3.66 -7.32
C ILE A 2 7.81 -3.03 -8.62
N ARG A 3 8.58 -3.74 -9.44
CA ARG A 3 9.10 -3.28 -10.73
C ARG A 3 8.00 -2.95 -11.74
N ASP A 4 6.93 -3.73 -11.77
CA ASP A 4 5.83 -3.53 -12.72
C ASP A 4 4.95 -2.34 -12.30
N SER A 5 4.82 -2.08 -11.00
CA SER A 5 4.18 -0.87 -10.47
C SER A 5 4.99 0.39 -10.81
N TYR A 6 6.33 0.31 -10.86
CA TYR A 6 7.19 1.42 -11.30
C TYR A 6 7.02 1.76 -12.78
N SER A 7 6.84 0.76 -13.65
CA SER A 7 6.67 1.01 -15.08
C SER A 7 5.32 1.62 -15.45
N SER A 8 4.31 1.44 -14.59
CA SER A 8 2.97 2.02 -14.79
C SER A 8 2.79 3.43 -14.19
N MET A 9 3.76 3.91 -13.39
CA MET A 9 3.77 5.25 -12.80
C MET A 9 5.09 5.98 -13.10
N PRO A 10 5.30 6.48 -14.34
CA PRO A 10 6.60 6.96 -14.81
C PRO A 10 7.10 8.27 -14.18
N TRP A 11 6.31 8.90 -13.32
CA TRP A 11 6.63 10.22 -12.75
C TRP A 11 6.87 10.24 -11.24
N ALA A 12 6.86 9.09 -10.56
CA ALA A 12 7.01 9.11 -9.11
C ALA A 12 7.99 8.03 -8.63
N ASP A 13 9.00 8.44 -7.89
CA ASP A 13 9.68 7.52 -6.99
C ASP A 13 8.68 7.01 -5.97
N LEU A 14 8.43 5.70 -5.95
CA LEU A 14 7.44 5.07 -5.09
C LEU A 14 8.15 4.30 -3.97
N ALA A 15 8.01 4.78 -2.74
CA ALA A 15 8.49 4.11 -1.55
C ALA A 15 7.37 3.34 -0.85
N PHE A 16 7.71 2.22 -0.20
CA PHE A 16 6.75 1.38 0.50
C PHE A 16 7.02 1.36 1.99
N LEU A 17 5.95 1.33 2.78
CA LEU A 17 6.03 0.91 4.17
C LEU A 17 6.08 -0.62 4.23
N SER A 18 7.18 -1.17 4.68
CA SER A 18 7.41 -2.62 4.70
C SER A 18 7.75 -3.12 6.10
N LYS A 19 7.49 -4.41 6.32
CA LYS A 19 7.78 -5.07 7.59
C LYS A 19 9.28 -5.03 7.88
N LYS A 20 9.68 -4.70 9.13
CA LYS A 20 11.06 -4.56 9.56
C LYS A 20 11.89 -5.83 9.28
N GLU A 21 11.30 -7.01 9.45
CA GLU A 21 11.96 -8.30 9.26
C GLU A 21 12.41 -8.52 7.80
N ASN A 22 11.77 -7.88 6.83
CA ASN A 22 12.21 -7.96 5.43
C ASN A 22 13.59 -7.31 5.22
N PHE A 23 13.98 -6.36 6.10
CA PHE A 23 15.29 -5.71 6.06
C PHE A 23 16.41 -6.56 6.68
N SER A 24 16.11 -7.70 7.31
CA SER A 24 17.11 -8.64 7.81
C SER A 24 17.67 -9.55 6.71
N ILE A 25 16.97 -9.69 5.59
CA ILE A 25 17.41 -10.47 4.42
C ILE A 25 18.33 -9.59 3.58
N PHE A 26 19.62 -9.91 3.53
CA PHE A 26 20.68 -9.05 2.95
C PHE A 26 20.35 -8.51 1.55
N VAL A 27 19.99 -9.38 0.59
CA VAL A 27 19.67 -8.98 -0.79
C VAL A 27 18.40 -8.13 -0.85
N VAL A 28 17.35 -8.53 -0.11
CA VAL A 28 16.09 -7.80 -0.05
C VAL A 28 16.29 -6.43 0.58
N ALA A 29 17.06 -6.34 1.65
CA ALA A 29 17.37 -5.08 2.33
C ALA A 29 18.07 -4.07 1.41
N GLN A 30 19.00 -4.53 0.57
CA GLN A 30 19.68 -3.63 -0.39
C GLN A 30 18.70 -3.06 -1.42
N ILE A 31 17.83 -3.91 -1.99
CA ILE A 31 16.81 -3.47 -2.95
C ILE A 31 15.85 -2.49 -2.28
N MET A 32 15.35 -2.82 -1.09
CA MET A 32 14.39 -1.99 -0.36
C MET A 32 14.96 -0.62 0.01
N ARG A 33 16.24 -0.54 0.36
CA ARG A 33 16.91 0.74 0.61
C ARG A 33 17.04 1.60 -0.65
N LYS A 34 17.34 0.97 -1.80
CA LYS A 34 17.44 1.67 -3.09
C LYS A 34 16.11 2.27 -3.55
N VAL A 35 14.99 1.59 -3.26
CA VAL A 35 13.63 2.07 -3.56
C VAL A 35 13.01 2.81 -2.37
N LEU A 36 13.83 3.37 -1.48
CA LEU A 36 13.43 4.22 -0.34
C LEU A 36 12.39 3.60 0.60
N CYS A 37 12.27 2.26 0.65
CA CYS A 37 11.32 1.60 1.54
C CYS A 37 11.62 1.90 3.00
N LEU A 38 10.58 2.13 3.78
CA LEU A 38 10.65 2.45 5.20
C LEU A 38 10.26 1.22 6.04
N PRO A 39 11.09 0.80 7.01
CA PRO A 39 10.76 -0.32 7.90
C PRO A 39 9.68 0.08 8.90
N VAL A 40 8.66 -0.75 9.08
CA VAL A 40 7.63 -0.59 10.11
C VAL A 40 7.72 -1.75 11.08
N ASP A 41 7.91 -1.45 12.36
CA ASP A 41 7.84 -2.43 13.45
C ASP A 41 6.42 -2.44 14.01
N ARG A 42 5.65 -3.49 13.72
CA ARG A 42 4.24 -3.59 14.11
C ARG A 42 4.02 -3.89 15.59
N ASN A 43 5.08 -4.28 16.28
CA ASN A 43 5.07 -4.60 17.71
C ASN A 43 5.57 -3.44 18.56
N ASN A 44 6.03 -2.35 17.91
CA ASN A 44 6.58 -1.17 18.58
C ASN A 44 5.98 0.10 17.97
N ASP A 45 4.99 0.67 18.66
CA ASP A 45 4.28 1.87 18.19
C ASP A 45 5.21 3.07 18.03
N ARG A 46 6.23 3.18 18.90
CA ARG A 46 7.21 4.28 18.84
C ARG A 46 8.09 4.21 17.59
N GLU A 47 8.53 3.01 17.22
CA GLU A 47 9.29 2.80 15.97
C GLU A 47 8.40 2.98 14.72
N SER A 48 7.16 2.51 14.78
CA SER A 48 6.16 2.75 13.71
C SER A 48 5.92 4.24 13.52
N LEU A 49 5.82 5.02 14.60
CA LEU A 49 5.64 6.47 14.52
C LEU A 49 6.83 7.17 13.84
N LYS A 50 8.07 6.74 14.13
CA LYS A 50 9.26 7.29 13.45
C LYS A 50 9.20 7.06 11.93
N SER A 51 8.77 5.87 11.50
CA SER A 51 8.63 5.55 10.09
C SER A 51 7.52 6.37 9.41
N ILE A 52 6.42 6.61 10.11
CA ILE A 52 5.34 7.50 9.64
C ILE A 52 5.87 8.94 9.48
N LEU A 53 6.60 9.47 10.45
CA LEU A 53 7.18 10.81 10.37
C LEU A 53 8.18 10.92 9.21
N LYS A 54 8.99 9.90 8.99
CA LYS A 54 9.92 9.85 7.86
C LYS A 54 9.19 9.78 6.52
N ALA A 55 8.08 9.05 6.43
CA ALA A 55 7.23 9.01 5.25
C ALA A 55 6.65 10.40 4.92
N ILE A 56 6.16 11.11 5.94
CA ILE A 56 5.67 12.48 5.80
C ILE A 56 6.79 13.40 5.27
N GLN A 57 8.00 13.26 5.82
CA GLN A 57 9.13 14.06 5.38
C GLN A 57 9.52 13.75 3.91
N PHE A 58 9.49 12.49 3.49
CA PHE A 58 9.78 12.12 2.10
C PHE A 58 8.79 12.77 1.12
N ILE A 59 7.49 12.80 1.47
CA ILE A 59 6.48 13.47 0.65
C ILE A 59 6.74 14.98 0.60
N LYS A 60 6.99 15.62 1.75
CA LYS A 60 7.22 17.07 1.83
C LYS A 60 8.48 17.54 1.11
N ASP A 61 9.50 16.70 1.08
CA ASP A 61 10.77 16.95 0.38
C ASP A 61 10.69 16.57 -1.11
N ASP A 62 9.52 16.19 -1.61
CA ASP A 62 9.28 15.71 -2.98
C ASP A 62 10.24 14.56 -3.40
N LYS A 63 10.60 13.71 -2.44
CA LYS A 63 11.53 12.59 -2.66
C LYS A 63 10.85 11.34 -3.16
N ALA A 64 9.62 11.08 -2.71
CA ALA A 64 8.88 9.89 -3.10
C ALA A 64 7.38 9.98 -2.73
N SER A 65 6.55 9.37 -3.54
CA SER A 65 5.19 8.98 -3.16
C SER A 65 5.23 7.77 -2.24
N ILE A 66 4.30 7.67 -1.29
CA ILE A 66 4.30 6.58 -0.29
C ILE A 66 3.17 5.61 -0.58
N ALA A 67 3.50 4.38 -0.91
CA ALA A 67 2.53 3.29 -1.00
C ALA A 67 2.41 2.55 0.34
N VAL A 68 1.17 2.32 0.76
CA VAL A 68 0.87 1.59 2.00
C VAL A 68 -0.13 0.47 1.74
N PHE A 69 0.03 -0.63 2.46
CA PHE A 69 -0.96 -1.70 2.54
C PHE A 69 -1.62 -1.61 3.92
N PRO A 70 -2.80 -0.98 4.03
CA PRO A 70 -3.38 -0.64 5.34
C PRO A 70 -3.81 -1.87 6.15
N GLU A 71 -4.04 -3.03 5.51
CA GLU A 71 -4.26 -4.31 6.20
C GLU A 71 -3.07 -4.72 7.09
N GLY A 72 -1.88 -4.28 6.72
CA GLY A 72 -0.66 -4.53 7.47
C GLY A 72 -0.19 -5.98 7.50
N ARG A 73 -0.89 -6.92 6.88
CA ARG A 73 -0.53 -8.35 6.77
C ARG A 73 -1.09 -8.95 5.49
N THR A 74 -0.58 -10.09 5.10
CA THR A 74 -1.14 -10.86 3.98
C THR A 74 -2.50 -11.43 4.39
N ASN A 75 -3.53 -11.13 3.60
CA ASN A 75 -4.84 -11.73 3.79
C ASN A 75 -4.76 -13.23 3.43
N ARG A 76 -5.09 -14.10 4.38
CA ARG A 76 -5.16 -15.57 4.21
C ARG A 76 -6.57 -16.10 4.43
N THR A 77 -7.54 -15.22 4.61
CA THR A 77 -8.95 -15.55 4.81
C THR A 77 -9.70 -15.61 3.48
N ALA A 78 -10.96 -15.98 3.53
CA ALA A 78 -11.86 -15.92 2.39
C ALA A 78 -12.45 -14.51 2.15
N ASP A 79 -12.28 -13.61 3.12
CA ASP A 79 -12.76 -12.24 3.01
C ASP A 79 -11.97 -11.47 1.94
N PRO A 80 -12.60 -10.55 1.21
CA PRO A 80 -11.92 -9.76 0.17
C PRO A 80 -10.81 -8.90 0.76
N LEU A 81 -11.03 -8.33 1.94
CA LEU A 81 -10.09 -7.46 2.65
C LEU A 81 -10.07 -7.76 4.15
N LEU A 82 -8.96 -7.44 4.79
CA LEU A 82 -8.83 -7.42 6.25
C LEU A 82 -9.12 -6.03 6.82
N PRO A 83 -9.43 -5.94 8.13
CA PRO A 83 -9.55 -4.64 8.80
C PRO A 83 -8.30 -3.78 8.65
N TYR A 84 -8.49 -2.48 8.45
CA TYR A 84 -7.40 -1.54 8.21
C TYR A 84 -6.79 -0.99 9.50
N ARG A 85 -5.49 -0.78 9.47
CA ARG A 85 -4.75 0.00 10.48
C ARG A 85 -4.80 1.47 10.09
N CYS A 86 -5.87 2.16 10.51
CA CYS A 86 -6.19 3.52 10.06
C CYS A 86 -5.12 4.57 10.37
N GLY A 87 -4.20 4.31 11.30
CA GLY A 87 -3.10 5.22 11.64
C GLY A 87 -2.20 5.61 10.47
N VAL A 88 -2.12 4.80 9.41
CA VAL A 88 -1.32 5.09 8.21
C VAL A 88 -1.87 6.28 7.41
N PHE A 89 -3.18 6.53 7.46
CA PHE A 89 -3.81 7.65 6.74
C PHE A 89 -3.39 9.02 7.29
N LYS A 90 -2.83 9.05 8.50
CA LYS A 90 -2.23 10.26 9.07
C LYS A 90 -1.06 10.80 8.24
N ILE A 91 -0.44 9.94 7.42
CA ILE A 91 0.63 10.36 6.49
C ILE A 91 0.07 11.38 5.49
N ALA A 92 -1.01 11.03 4.79
CA ALA A 92 -1.64 11.91 3.80
C ALA A 92 -2.17 13.20 4.45
N GLN A 93 -2.87 13.09 5.59
CA GLN A 93 -3.39 14.24 6.33
C GLN A 93 -2.28 15.22 6.76
N LYS A 94 -1.16 14.72 7.30
CA LYS A 94 -0.05 15.55 7.79
C LYS A 94 0.86 16.08 6.68
N ALA A 95 0.93 15.37 5.57
CA ALA A 95 1.65 15.84 4.39
C ALA A 95 0.79 16.75 3.50
N ASN A 96 -0.53 16.80 3.71
CA ASN A 96 -1.51 17.53 2.92
C ASN A 96 -1.47 17.11 1.43
N VAL A 97 -1.57 15.80 1.18
CA VAL A 97 -1.55 15.22 -0.16
C VAL A 97 -2.75 14.31 -0.37
N PRO A 98 -3.18 14.09 -1.63
CA PRO A 98 -4.30 13.20 -1.93
C PRO A 98 -3.96 11.74 -1.61
N ILE A 99 -5.01 10.93 -1.45
CA ILE A 99 -4.93 9.47 -1.35
C ILE A 99 -5.43 8.87 -2.67
N VAL A 100 -4.55 8.16 -3.38
CA VAL A 100 -4.92 7.35 -4.55
C VAL A 100 -5.23 5.93 -4.08
N ILE A 101 -6.46 5.47 -4.32
CA ILE A 101 -6.91 4.14 -3.92
C ILE A 101 -6.69 3.18 -5.09
N CYS A 102 -5.82 2.17 -4.86
CA CYS A 102 -5.50 1.17 -5.87
C CYS A 102 -5.77 -0.24 -5.34
N SER A 103 -6.48 -1.07 -6.11
CA SER A 103 -6.60 -2.51 -5.80
C SER A 103 -5.57 -3.32 -6.56
N LEU A 104 -5.04 -4.36 -5.90
CA LEU A 104 -4.12 -5.33 -6.50
C LEU A 104 -4.72 -6.73 -6.35
N VAL A 105 -5.22 -7.27 -7.47
CA VAL A 105 -5.92 -8.56 -7.48
C VAL A 105 -5.06 -9.65 -8.11
N ASN A 106 -5.19 -10.88 -7.61
CA ASN A 106 -4.47 -12.09 -8.01
C ASN A 106 -2.94 -12.08 -7.76
N SER A 107 -2.42 -11.16 -6.95
CA SER A 107 -0.99 -11.10 -6.59
C SER A 107 -0.46 -12.38 -5.92
N ARG A 108 -1.33 -13.14 -5.23
CA ARG A 108 -1.00 -14.43 -4.60
C ARG A 108 -0.66 -15.52 -5.63
N ALA A 109 -1.22 -15.43 -6.83
CA ALA A 109 -0.94 -16.38 -7.91
C ALA A 109 0.53 -16.32 -8.37
N ILE A 110 1.24 -15.21 -8.17
CA ILE A 110 2.66 -15.08 -8.51
C ILE A 110 3.49 -16.18 -7.82
N LEU A 111 3.33 -16.35 -6.51
CA LEU A 111 4.07 -17.37 -5.75
C LEU A 111 3.63 -18.80 -6.13
N ARG A 112 2.33 -19.01 -6.32
CA ARG A 112 1.78 -20.31 -6.72
C ARG A 112 2.24 -20.73 -8.12
N ASN A 113 2.40 -19.73 -9.01
CA ASN A 113 2.75 -19.94 -10.42
C ASN A 113 4.23 -19.61 -10.70
N MET A 114 5.10 -19.63 -9.71
CA MET A 114 6.51 -19.20 -9.82
C MET A 114 7.28 -19.93 -10.95
N PHE A 115 6.89 -21.16 -11.27
CA PHE A 115 7.48 -21.95 -12.36
C PHE A 115 6.70 -21.86 -13.67
N ARG A 116 5.59 -21.10 -13.74
CA ARG A 116 4.81 -20.87 -14.96
C ARG A 116 5.34 -19.64 -15.70
N LYS A 117 5.24 -19.64 -17.03
CA LYS A 117 5.75 -18.54 -17.86
C LYS A 117 4.96 -17.23 -17.71
N HIS A 118 3.70 -17.30 -17.28
CA HIS A 118 2.82 -16.14 -17.22
C HIS A 118 1.86 -16.22 -16.03
N THR A 119 1.68 -15.11 -15.36
CA THR A 119 0.68 -14.91 -14.29
C THR A 119 0.10 -13.51 -14.44
N GLU A 120 -1.19 -13.41 -14.65
CA GLU A 120 -1.88 -12.13 -14.73
C GLU A 120 -2.16 -11.58 -13.33
N VAL A 121 -1.84 -10.31 -13.15
CA VAL A 121 -2.10 -9.53 -11.93
C VAL A 121 -2.71 -8.21 -12.35
N TRP A 122 -3.79 -7.81 -11.70
CA TRP A 122 -4.49 -6.58 -12.03
C TRP A 122 -4.26 -5.52 -10.96
N LEU A 123 -3.83 -4.33 -11.41
CA LEU A 123 -3.73 -3.12 -10.61
C LEU A 123 -4.76 -2.12 -11.17
N ASP A 124 -5.79 -1.83 -10.38
CA ASP A 124 -6.83 -0.87 -10.75
C ASP A 124 -6.73 0.37 -9.86
N VAL A 125 -6.75 1.55 -10.47
CA VAL A 125 -6.98 2.81 -9.76
C VAL A 125 -8.49 2.97 -9.60
N LEU A 126 -8.96 2.98 -8.35
CA LEU A 126 -10.39 2.96 -8.03
C LEU A 126 -10.97 4.35 -7.78
N ASP A 127 -10.23 5.18 -7.05
CA ASP A 127 -10.66 6.52 -6.67
C ASP A 127 -9.46 7.37 -6.21
N VAL A 128 -9.67 8.68 -6.14
CA VAL A 128 -8.72 9.64 -5.57
C VAL A 128 -9.44 10.52 -4.55
N ILE A 129 -8.98 10.52 -3.31
CA ILE A 129 -9.50 11.41 -2.27
C ILE A 129 -8.59 12.64 -2.22
N PRO A 130 -9.08 13.84 -2.59
CA PRO A 130 -8.30 15.08 -2.52
C PRO A 130 -7.86 15.41 -1.09
N ALA A 131 -6.76 16.15 -0.94
CA ALA A 131 -6.23 16.54 0.38
C ALA A 131 -7.23 17.36 1.20
N GLU A 132 -8.02 18.20 0.53
CA GLU A 132 -9.04 19.06 1.15
C GLU A 132 -10.12 18.21 1.85
N GLU A 133 -10.49 17.07 1.27
CA GLU A 133 -11.49 16.17 1.83
C GLU A 133 -10.97 15.37 3.05
N LEU A 134 -9.67 15.36 3.28
CA LEU A 134 -9.05 14.73 4.44
C LEU A 134 -9.02 15.65 5.67
N ALA A 135 -9.15 16.95 5.44
CA ALA A 135 -9.12 17.96 6.50
C ALA A 135 -10.32 17.79 7.45
N GLY A 136 -10.05 17.83 8.75
CA GLY A 136 -11.09 17.71 9.80
C GLY A 136 -11.63 16.30 10.02
N LYS A 137 -11.28 15.30 9.19
CA LYS A 137 -11.69 13.91 9.37
C LYS A 137 -10.73 13.16 10.30
N THR A 138 -11.28 12.19 11.03
CA THR A 138 -10.47 11.23 11.78
C THR A 138 -9.83 10.22 10.82
N THR A 139 -8.74 9.60 11.24
CA THR A 139 -8.11 8.53 10.46
C THR A 139 -9.01 7.30 10.31
N ILE A 140 -9.97 7.12 11.20
CA ILE A 140 -10.95 6.03 11.16
C ILE A 140 -11.95 6.29 10.03
N GLU A 141 -12.56 7.47 9.97
CA GLU A 141 -13.50 7.84 8.89
C GLU A 141 -12.86 7.75 7.51
N VAL A 142 -11.60 8.21 7.38
CA VAL A 142 -10.83 8.05 6.13
C VAL A 142 -10.62 6.57 5.82
N GLY A 143 -10.27 5.77 6.82
CA GLY A 143 -10.05 4.34 6.67
C GLY A 143 -11.30 3.58 6.23
N GLU A 144 -12.46 3.88 6.80
CA GLU A 144 -13.75 3.28 6.44
C GLU A 144 -14.13 3.61 4.99
N ARG A 145 -13.96 4.87 4.58
CA ARG A 145 -14.18 5.27 3.18
C ARG A 145 -13.27 4.53 2.21
N VAL A 146 -11.97 4.49 2.49
CA VAL A 146 -10.99 3.77 1.66
C VAL A 146 -11.32 2.28 1.62
N HIS A 147 -11.69 1.68 2.75
CA HIS A 147 -12.04 0.26 2.83
C HIS A 147 -13.26 -0.06 1.96
N ALA A 148 -14.33 0.72 2.04
CA ALA A 148 -15.55 0.52 1.26
C ALA A 148 -15.28 0.59 -0.26
N VAL A 149 -14.52 1.60 -0.71
CA VAL A 149 -14.13 1.74 -2.14
C VAL A 149 -13.27 0.56 -2.59
N MET A 150 -12.31 0.16 -1.77
CA MET A 150 -11.41 -0.94 -2.07
C MET A 150 -12.14 -2.27 -2.15
N GLU A 151 -13.03 -2.56 -1.20
CA GLU A 151 -13.82 -3.80 -1.17
C GLU A 151 -14.69 -3.93 -2.42
N ALA A 152 -15.43 -2.87 -2.78
CA ALA A 152 -16.24 -2.86 -3.98
C ALA A 152 -15.39 -3.08 -5.26
N GLY A 153 -14.20 -2.45 -5.32
CA GLY A 153 -13.28 -2.61 -6.46
C GLY A 153 -12.71 -4.02 -6.59
N VAL A 154 -12.27 -4.61 -5.48
CA VAL A 154 -11.74 -5.99 -5.44
C VAL A 154 -12.81 -6.99 -5.84
N VAL A 155 -14.00 -6.93 -5.24
CA VAL A 155 -15.11 -7.85 -5.54
C VAL A 155 -15.50 -7.76 -7.02
N ARG A 156 -15.65 -6.55 -7.55
CA ARG A 156 -15.96 -6.34 -8.96
C ARG A 156 -14.91 -6.97 -9.89
N ARG A 157 -13.62 -6.80 -9.58
CA ARG A 157 -12.54 -7.37 -10.40
C ARG A 157 -12.49 -8.89 -10.28
N GLU A 158 -12.66 -9.47 -9.11
CA GLU A 158 -12.67 -10.91 -8.90
C GLU A 158 -13.82 -11.57 -9.66
N GLN A 159 -15.02 -10.98 -9.64
CA GLN A 159 -16.18 -11.44 -10.40
C GLN A 159 -15.92 -11.39 -11.92
N ALA A 160 -15.37 -10.27 -12.41
CA ALA A 160 -15.07 -10.10 -13.84
C ALA A 160 -14.03 -11.11 -14.37
N GLN A 161 -13.18 -11.65 -13.49
CA GLN A 161 -12.14 -12.61 -13.85
C GLN A 161 -12.47 -14.06 -13.47
N GLY A 162 -13.66 -14.32 -12.91
CA GLY A 162 -14.07 -15.66 -12.48
C GLY A 162 -13.15 -16.23 -11.38
N LEU A 163 -12.59 -15.37 -10.51
CA LEU A 163 -11.70 -15.76 -9.42
C LEU A 163 -12.47 -16.10 -8.13
N ARG A 164 -13.78 -15.84 -8.13
CA ARG A 164 -14.78 -16.21 -7.11
C ARG A 164 -15.91 -16.93 -7.76
#